data_8920d29a58437bdba63a1f25cc8c3857
#
_entry.id   8920d29a58437bdba63a1f25cc8c3857
#
_cell.length_a   1.000
_cell.length_b   1.000
_cell.length_c   1.000
_cell.angle_alpha   90.00
_cell.angle_beta   90.00
_cell.angle_gamma   90.00
#
_symmetry.space_group_name_H-M   'P 1'
#
loop_
_entity.id
_entity.type
_entity.pdbx_description
1 polymer ?
#
loop_
_entity_poly.entity_id
_entity_poly.type
_entity_poly.pdbx_seq_one_letter_code
_entity_poly.pdbx_strand_id
1 'polypeptide(L)'
;MALLDQSESATDVDPLTQFAPEASTIMARLMTNLWGVTDAGLLELVQARIAQLLRHESVRQGGRIPSEKMAVLSQWPTSPLFSATERAVLGFTEQFIMDVAGVSAAQRNSLAEHLDRAELGGFVMALYLLDYGQRTQMALDRLFPGSRLAAFALDGTRGSSGPPADGRSLQSDVDALLMAIARLDSLDMVTTEVARLRGARRHNCRICQSTRSVKALDAGADEAMFDKIDHYESSDLVESHKVVLRLTDAIITQPAEIDPPLAEQVHRHFTPSQVVEIVLDVMRNSAQKVAVALAVDDPHVTSGVELYALTADGDVEYLGGQ
;
A
#
# COMPACT_ATOMS: atom_id res chain seq x y z
N MET A 1 -46.71 -25.09 2.97
CA MET A 1 -45.34 -25.29 3.41
C MET A 1 -44.48 -24.41 2.50
N ALA A 2 -44.27 -23.16 2.90
CA ALA A 2 -43.59 -22.16 2.14
C ALA A 2 -42.08 -22.32 2.38
N LEU A 3 -41.33 -22.59 1.33
CA LEU A 3 -39.86 -22.54 1.34
C LEU A 3 -39.50 -21.05 1.44
N LEU A 4 -38.91 -20.69 2.57
CA LEU A 4 -38.27 -19.38 2.77
C LEU A 4 -37.10 -19.27 1.78
N ASP A 5 -37.28 -18.36 0.87
CA ASP A 5 -36.22 -17.87 -0.04
C ASP A 5 -35.17 -17.15 0.82
N GLN A 6 -34.05 -17.84 1.12
CA GLN A 6 -32.88 -17.27 1.81
C GLN A 6 -31.88 -16.79 0.74
N SER A 7 -32.29 -15.91 -0.13
CA SER A 7 -31.41 -15.12 -0.97
C SER A 7 -31.46 -13.64 -0.58
N GLU A 8 -31.30 -13.32 0.72
CA GLU A 8 -30.85 -11.97 1.07
C GLU A 8 -29.37 -11.86 0.73
N SER A 9 -29.11 -11.11 -0.33
CA SER A 9 -27.81 -10.87 -0.92
C SER A 9 -26.83 -10.28 0.10
N ALA A 10 -25.76 -11.02 0.40
CA ALA A 10 -24.60 -10.58 1.17
C ALA A 10 -23.74 -9.52 0.40
N THR A 11 -24.34 -8.64 -0.39
CA THR A 11 -23.61 -7.94 -1.47
C THR A 11 -23.53 -6.42 -1.31
N ASP A 12 -23.82 -5.83 -0.16
CA ASP A 12 -23.79 -4.35 -0.03
C ASP A 12 -22.95 -3.82 1.16
N VAL A 13 -22.15 -4.66 1.81
CA VAL A 13 -21.33 -4.26 2.96
C VAL A 13 -19.90 -3.97 2.50
N ASP A 14 -19.43 -2.78 2.79
CA ASP A 14 -18.02 -2.40 2.64
C ASP A 14 -17.19 -3.07 3.75
N PRO A 15 -16.36 -4.09 3.43
CA PRO A 15 -15.57 -4.81 4.44
C PRO A 15 -14.59 -3.90 5.16
N LEU A 16 -14.08 -2.85 4.51
CA LEU A 16 -13.18 -1.90 5.13
C LEU A 16 -13.91 -1.09 6.22
N THR A 17 -15.11 -0.60 5.91
CA THR A 17 -15.93 0.13 6.89
C THR A 17 -16.41 -0.78 8.03
N GLN A 18 -16.67 -2.06 7.73
CA GLN A 18 -17.14 -3.02 8.71
C GLN A 18 -16.03 -3.43 9.71
N PHE A 19 -14.85 -3.74 9.23
CA PHE A 19 -13.79 -4.34 10.05
C PHE A 19 -12.68 -3.36 10.45
N ALA A 20 -12.56 -2.21 9.78
CA ALA A 20 -11.59 -1.16 10.07
C ALA A 20 -12.18 0.24 9.87
N PRO A 21 -13.27 0.61 10.61
CA PRO A 21 -14.04 1.83 10.36
C PRO A 21 -13.24 3.12 10.49
N GLU A 22 -12.30 3.19 11.43
CA GLU A 22 -11.42 4.33 11.62
C GLU A 22 -10.48 4.50 10.41
N ALA A 23 -9.80 3.42 10.01
CA ALA A 23 -8.93 3.42 8.85
C ALA A 23 -9.69 3.75 7.56
N SER A 24 -10.92 3.22 7.38
CA SER A 24 -11.80 3.54 6.25
C SER A 24 -12.11 5.04 6.17
N THR A 25 -12.46 5.65 7.30
CA THR A 25 -12.77 7.10 7.37
C THR A 25 -11.56 7.96 7.02
N ILE A 26 -10.38 7.64 7.57
CA ILE A 26 -9.15 8.38 7.29
C ILE A 26 -8.73 8.18 5.84
N MET A 27 -8.84 6.97 5.31
CA MET A 27 -8.54 6.64 3.92
C MET A 27 -9.38 7.46 2.95
N ALA A 28 -10.71 7.54 3.15
CA ALA A 28 -11.60 8.34 2.31
C ALA A 28 -11.18 9.82 2.29
N ARG A 29 -10.77 10.37 3.44
CA ARG A 29 -10.25 11.74 3.55
C ARG A 29 -8.93 11.90 2.80
N LEU A 30 -7.99 10.98 2.96
CA LEU A 30 -6.70 10.98 2.25
C LEU A 30 -6.89 10.94 0.73
N MET A 31 -7.76 10.04 0.24
CA MET A 31 -8.06 9.92 -1.20
C MET A 31 -8.70 11.20 -1.77
N THR A 32 -9.34 12.00 -0.94
CA THR A 32 -9.87 13.32 -1.33
C THR A 32 -8.78 14.40 -1.32
N ASN A 33 -7.94 14.44 -0.28
CA ASN A 33 -7.00 15.52 -0.02
C ASN A 33 -5.69 15.43 -0.82
N LEU A 34 -5.28 14.22 -1.24
CA LEU A 34 -4.02 14.00 -1.97
C LEU A 34 -3.90 14.84 -3.27
N TRP A 35 -5.04 15.19 -3.88
CA TRP A 35 -5.07 15.94 -5.14
C TRP A 35 -4.65 17.40 -5.03
N GLY A 36 -4.49 17.92 -3.81
CA GLY A 36 -4.07 19.30 -3.54
C GLY A 36 -2.56 19.47 -3.27
N VAL A 37 -1.77 18.39 -3.27
CA VAL A 37 -0.34 18.46 -2.88
C VAL A 37 0.60 18.84 -4.01
N THR A 38 0.18 18.65 -5.26
CA THR A 38 0.87 19.08 -6.47
C THR A 38 -0.15 19.26 -7.61
N ASP A 39 0.29 19.45 -8.83
CA ASP A 39 -0.61 19.56 -9.99
C ASP A 39 -1.50 18.32 -10.12
N ALA A 40 -2.81 18.52 -10.07
CA ALA A 40 -3.80 17.43 -10.11
C ALA A 40 -3.81 16.69 -11.46
N GLY A 41 -3.38 17.31 -12.55
CA GLY A 41 -3.19 16.65 -13.84
C GLY A 41 -2.01 15.70 -13.82
N LEU A 42 -0.89 16.06 -13.16
CA LEU A 42 0.22 15.15 -12.94
C LEU A 42 -0.21 13.94 -12.12
N LEU A 43 -0.98 14.13 -11.05
CA LEU A 43 -1.47 13.03 -10.21
C LEU A 43 -2.45 12.12 -10.97
N GLU A 44 -3.32 12.68 -11.83
CA GLU A 44 -4.20 11.87 -12.69
C GLU A 44 -3.38 11.04 -13.69
N LEU A 45 -2.32 11.60 -14.25
CA LEU A 45 -1.42 10.88 -15.16
C LEU A 45 -0.71 9.72 -14.44
N VAL A 46 -0.22 9.98 -13.22
CA VAL A 46 0.39 8.97 -12.33
C VAL A 46 -0.62 7.87 -11.99
N GLN A 47 -1.83 8.23 -11.54
CA GLN A 47 -2.89 7.28 -11.23
C GLN A 47 -3.21 6.37 -12.42
N ALA A 48 -3.36 6.96 -13.61
CA ALA A 48 -3.63 6.20 -14.82
C ALA A 48 -2.48 5.26 -15.20
N ARG A 49 -1.22 5.70 -15.00
CA ARG A 49 -0.06 4.84 -15.28
C ARG A 49 0.04 3.69 -14.28
N ILE A 50 -0.19 3.93 -13.00
CA ILE A 50 -0.28 2.87 -11.99
C ILE A 50 -1.36 1.86 -12.37
N ALA A 51 -2.55 2.32 -12.75
CA ALA A 51 -3.64 1.45 -13.17
C ALA A 51 -3.25 0.54 -14.36
N GLN A 52 -2.53 1.08 -15.36
CA GLN A 52 -2.01 0.28 -16.47
C GLN A 52 -1.00 -0.79 -16.00
N LEU A 53 -0.05 -0.41 -15.11
CA LEU A 53 0.96 -1.33 -14.59
C LEU A 53 0.35 -2.44 -13.73
N LEU A 54 -0.64 -2.11 -12.92
CA LEU A 54 -1.35 -3.05 -12.05
C LEU A 54 -2.48 -3.80 -12.76
N ARG A 55 -2.80 -3.49 -14.02
CA ARG A 55 -3.96 -4.02 -14.74
C ARG A 55 -5.28 -3.76 -14.00
N HIS A 56 -5.42 -2.56 -13.44
CA HIS A 56 -6.58 -2.12 -12.69
C HIS A 56 -7.60 -1.45 -13.62
N GLU A 57 -8.57 -2.21 -14.11
CA GLU A 57 -9.53 -1.76 -15.13
C GLU A 57 -10.59 -0.78 -14.58
N SER A 58 -10.83 -0.79 -13.27
CA SER A 58 -11.92 -0.02 -12.64
C SER A 58 -11.57 1.44 -12.34
N VAL A 59 -10.33 1.89 -12.57
CA VAL A 59 -9.92 3.26 -12.26
C VAL A 59 -10.57 4.25 -13.22
N ARG A 60 -11.39 5.14 -12.67
CA ARG A 60 -11.99 6.24 -13.42
C ARG A 60 -11.00 7.38 -13.60
N GLN A 61 -10.96 7.93 -14.80
CA GLN A 61 -10.16 9.10 -15.13
C GLN A 61 -10.95 10.38 -14.80
N GLY A 62 -10.27 11.36 -14.21
CA GLY A 62 -10.87 12.64 -13.83
C GLY A 62 -11.10 13.62 -14.98
N GLY A 63 -10.60 13.27 -16.18
CA GLY A 63 -10.79 14.06 -17.41
C GLY A 63 -9.88 15.31 -17.51
N ARG A 64 -8.86 15.44 -16.66
CA ARG A 64 -7.86 16.52 -16.73
C ARG A 64 -6.83 16.30 -17.82
N ILE A 65 -6.62 15.04 -18.21
CA ILE A 65 -5.65 14.65 -19.23
C ILE A 65 -6.35 14.51 -20.57
N PRO A 66 -5.84 15.12 -21.65
CA PRO A 66 -6.38 14.96 -22.99
C PRO A 66 -6.42 13.50 -23.42
N SER A 67 -7.52 13.08 -24.06
CA SER A 67 -7.73 11.69 -24.47
C SER A 67 -6.64 11.16 -25.41
N GLU A 68 -6.09 12.02 -26.27
CA GLU A 68 -4.97 11.71 -27.17
C GLU A 68 -3.70 11.35 -26.40
N LYS A 69 -3.41 12.05 -25.28
CA LYS A 69 -2.28 11.76 -24.41
C LYS A 69 -2.50 10.45 -23.64
N MET A 70 -3.72 10.23 -23.13
CA MET A 70 -4.10 8.98 -22.48
C MET A 70 -3.97 7.76 -23.38
N ALA A 71 -4.34 7.89 -24.66
CA ALA A 71 -4.24 6.80 -25.64
C ALA A 71 -2.81 6.29 -25.86
N VAL A 72 -1.81 7.15 -25.63
CA VAL A 72 -0.38 6.81 -25.81
C VAL A 72 0.41 6.81 -24.51
N LEU A 73 -0.28 6.71 -23.36
CA LEU A 73 0.37 6.75 -22.04
C LEU A 73 1.44 5.66 -21.86
N SER A 74 1.26 4.48 -22.42
CA SER A 74 2.29 3.42 -22.40
C SER A 74 3.54 3.75 -23.24
N GLN A 75 3.46 4.75 -24.13
CA GLN A 75 4.55 5.20 -25.00
C GLN A 75 5.16 6.53 -24.50
N TRP A 76 4.88 6.92 -23.26
CA TRP A 76 5.31 8.19 -22.69
C TRP A 76 6.80 8.51 -22.86
N PRO A 77 7.73 7.53 -22.82
CA PRO A 77 9.17 7.86 -22.93
C PRO A 77 9.54 8.50 -24.27
N THR A 78 8.87 8.10 -25.35
CA THR A 78 9.20 8.51 -26.72
C THR A 78 8.16 9.43 -27.36
N SER A 79 6.93 9.46 -26.85
CA SER A 79 5.86 10.28 -27.41
C SER A 79 6.11 11.77 -27.20
N PRO A 80 5.98 12.65 -28.20
CA PRO A 80 6.18 14.09 -28.08
C PRO A 80 5.08 14.79 -27.26
N LEU A 81 4.00 14.08 -26.90
CA LEU A 81 2.88 14.66 -26.15
C LEU A 81 3.22 14.90 -24.67
N PHE A 82 4.28 14.30 -24.14
CA PHE A 82 4.67 14.43 -22.73
C PHE A 82 5.76 15.47 -22.54
N SER A 83 5.58 16.37 -21.59
CA SER A 83 6.59 17.37 -21.18
C SER A 83 7.76 16.71 -20.45
N ALA A 84 8.84 17.48 -20.21
CA ALA A 84 9.98 17.00 -19.44
C ALA A 84 9.59 16.63 -18.00
N THR A 85 8.74 17.45 -17.36
CA THR A 85 8.20 17.22 -16.02
C THR A 85 7.39 15.92 -15.97
N GLU A 86 6.46 15.71 -16.93
CA GLU A 86 5.65 14.49 -16.99
C GLU A 86 6.51 13.24 -17.20
N ARG A 87 7.57 13.34 -18.02
CA ARG A 87 8.52 12.23 -18.20
C ARG A 87 9.30 11.92 -16.93
N ALA A 88 9.79 12.93 -16.21
CA ALA A 88 10.47 12.72 -14.93
C ALA A 88 9.55 12.04 -13.91
N VAL A 89 8.33 12.53 -13.78
CA VAL A 89 7.28 11.99 -12.89
C VAL A 89 6.92 10.56 -13.26
N LEU A 90 6.65 10.27 -14.54
CA LEU A 90 6.28 8.92 -14.99
C LEU A 90 7.44 7.92 -14.85
N GLY A 91 8.67 8.33 -15.15
CA GLY A 91 9.85 7.48 -14.98
C GLY A 91 10.12 7.12 -13.53
N PHE A 92 9.95 8.09 -12.61
CA PHE A 92 10.04 7.82 -11.18
C PHE A 92 8.88 6.92 -10.71
N THR A 93 7.65 7.18 -11.18
CA THR A 93 6.47 6.38 -10.86
C THR A 93 6.65 4.92 -11.26
N GLU A 94 7.06 4.63 -12.49
CA GLU A 94 7.27 3.25 -12.94
C GLU A 94 8.29 2.52 -12.08
N GLN A 95 9.43 3.15 -11.79
CA GLN A 95 10.47 2.57 -10.96
C GLN A 95 9.96 2.31 -9.52
N PHE A 96 9.25 3.28 -8.95
CA PHE A 96 8.64 3.14 -7.62
C PHE A 96 7.64 1.97 -7.54
N ILE A 97 6.84 1.76 -8.60
CA ILE A 97 5.83 0.70 -8.66
C ILE A 97 6.46 -0.68 -8.85
N MET A 98 7.43 -0.77 -9.76
CA MET A 98 8.00 -2.05 -10.19
C MET A 98 9.13 -2.54 -9.28
N ASP A 99 10.01 -1.64 -8.86
CA ASP A 99 11.16 -1.93 -7.99
C ASP A 99 11.62 -0.64 -7.32
N VAL A 100 11.08 -0.37 -6.13
CA VAL A 100 11.37 0.87 -5.40
C VAL A 100 12.85 0.99 -5.00
N ALA A 101 13.52 -0.11 -4.71
CA ALA A 101 14.95 -0.11 -4.37
C ALA A 101 15.85 0.26 -5.56
N GLY A 102 15.35 0.06 -6.78
CA GLY A 102 16.04 0.45 -8.00
C GLY A 102 15.92 1.94 -8.37
N VAL A 103 15.20 2.76 -7.58
CA VAL A 103 15.14 4.22 -7.84
C VAL A 103 16.54 4.81 -7.75
N SER A 104 17.05 5.27 -8.88
CA SER A 104 18.41 5.79 -9.01
C SER A 104 18.54 7.24 -8.55
N ALA A 105 19.77 7.66 -8.22
CA ALA A 105 20.06 9.07 -7.95
C ALA A 105 19.72 9.96 -9.16
N ALA A 106 19.89 9.47 -10.39
CA ALA A 106 19.53 10.21 -11.60
C ALA A 106 18.02 10.47 -11.68
N GLN A 107 17.18 9.50 -11.34
CA GLN A 107 15.72 9.68 -11.31
C GLN A 107 15.30 10.65 -10.21
N ARG A 108 15.90 10.56 -9.01
CA ARG A 108 15.65 11.53 -7.93
C ARG A 108 16.04 12.94 -8.33
N ASN A 109 17.21 13.12 -8.93
CA ASN A 109 17.69 14.42 -9.39
C ASN A 109 16.81 14.99 -10.50
N SER A 110 16.44 14.16 -11.48
CA SER A 110 15.53 14.58 -12.56
C SER A 110 14.18 15.04 -12.02
N LEU A 111 13.64 14.35 -11.00
CA LEU A 111 12.40 14.79 -10.36
C LEU A 111 12.59 16.13 -9.62
N ALA A 112 13.72 16.33 -8.92
CA ALA A 112 14.04 17.56 -8.20
C ALA A 112 14.34 18.77 -9.12
N GLU A 113 14.63 18.55 -10.40
CA GLU A 113 14.75 19.62 -11.40
C GLU A 113 13.38 20.24 -11.76
N HIS A 114 12.28 19.51 -11.50
CA HIS A 114 10.95 19.90 -11.92
C HIS A 114 9.99 20.16 -10.76
N LEU A 115 10.26 19.61 -9.58
CA LEU A 115 9.45 19.79 -8.37
C LEU A 115 10.32 20.42 -7.28
N ASP A 116 9.82 21.44 -6.62
CA ASP A 116 10.52 21.97 -5.45
C ASP A 116 10.50 20.97 -4.28
N ARG A 117 11.22 21.27 -3.20
CA ARG A 117 11.38 20.34 -2.07
C ARG A 117 10.05 19.96 -1.42
N ALA A 118 9.10 20.90 -1.30
CA ALA A 118 7.80 20.67 -0.70
C ALA A 118 6.91 19.83 -1.63
N GLU A 119 6.89 20.20 -2.92
CA GLU A 119 6.18 19.47 -3.98
C GLU A 119 6.71 18.03 -4.13
N LEU A 120 8.03 17.84 -4.08
CA LEU A 120 8.64 16.51 -4.15
C LEU A 120 8.21 15.63 -2.99
N GLY A 121 8.24 16.13 -1.77
CA GLY A 121 7.76 15.39 -0.59
C GLY A 121 6.28 15.04 -0.69
N GLY A 122 5.45 16.01 -1.06
CA GLY A 122 4.01 15.81 -1.29
C GLY A 122 3.74 14.82 -2.42
N PHE A 123 4.46 14.92 -3.53
CA PHE A 123 4.35 14.00 -4.66
C PHE A 123 4.67 12.55 -4.30
N VAL A 124 5.81 12.28 -3.62
CA VAL A 124 6.19 10.90 -3.28
C VAL A 124 5.21 10.30 -2.29
N MET A 125 4.65 11.09 -1.37
CA MET A 125 3.59 10.64 -0.47
C MET A 125 2.28 10.36 -1.23
N ALA A 126 1.87 11.24 -2.15
CA ALA A 126 0.71 11.01 -2.99
C ALA A 126 0.89 9.78 -3.90
N LEU A 127 2.10 9.56 -4.43
CA LEU A 127 2.44 8.37 -5.20
C LEU A 127 2.25 7.08 -4.39
N TYR A 128 2.72 7.05 -3.13
CA TYR A 128 2.47 5.94 -2.22
C TYR A 128 0.96 5.69 -2.03
N LEU A 129 0.18 6.75 -1.78
CA LEU A 129 -1.26 6.64 -1.57
C LEU A 129 -1.99 6.16 -2.84
N LEU A 130 -1.61 6.65 -4.02
CA LEU A 130 -2.18 6.20 -5.30
C LEU A 130 -1.80 4.75 -5.61
N ASP A 131 -0.58 4.32 -5.31
CA ASP A 131 -0.12 2.94 -5.48
C ASP A 131 -0.90 1.99 -4.57
N TYR A 132 -0.80 2.20 -3.26
CA TYR A 132 -1.42 1.28 -2.31
C TYR A 132 -2.92 1.45 -2.18
N GLY A 133 -3.48 2.61 -2.49
CA GLY A 133 -4.92 2.77 -2.66
C GLY A 133 -5.47 1.83 -3.74
N GLN A 134 -4.84 1.79 -4.92
CA GLN A 134 -5.23 0.89 -5.99
C GLN A 134 -4.98 -0.58 -5.64
N ARG A 135 -3.83 -0.93 -5.04
CA ARG A 135 -3.53 -2.31 -4.61
C ARG A 135 -4.50 -2.82 -3.56
N THR A 136 -4.80 -2.01 -2.56
CA THR A 136 -5.76 -2.34 -1.49
C THR A 136 -7.16 -2.55 -2.05
N GLN A 137 -7.61 -1.64 -2.94
CA GLN A 137 -8.90 -1.78 -3.62
C GLN A 137 -8.96 -3.09 -4.40
N MET A 138 -7.98 -3.34 -5.28
CA MET A 138 -7.93 -4.56 -6.08
C MET A 138 -7.91 -5.84 -5.23
N ALA A 139 -7.14 -5.84 -4.14
CA ALA A 139 -7.06 -6.98 -3.24
C ALA A 139 -8.41 -7.25 -2.56
N LEU A 140 -9.06 -6.20 -2.02
CA LEU A 140 -10.35 -6.33 -1.36
C LEU A 140 -11.47 -6.71 -2.35
N ASP A 141 -11.48 -6.15 -3.57
CA ASP A 141 -12.44 -6.52 -4.62
C ASP A 141 -12.36 -8.02 -4.97
N ARG A 142 -11.15 -8.60 -4.94
CA ARG A 142 -10.94 -10.02 -5.23
C ARG A 142 -11.20 -10.94 -4.05
N LEU A 143 -10.90 -10.46 -2.84
CA LEU A 143 -11.14 -11.21 -1.60
C LEU A 143 -12.60 -11.13 -1.14
N PHE A 144 -13.33 -10.05 -1.49
CA PHE A 144 -14.73 -9.83 -1.15
C PHE A 144 -15.53 -9.46 -2.42
N PRO A 145 -15.74 -10.40 -3.35
CA PRO A 145 -16.42 -10.12 -4.61
C PRO A 145 -17.82 -9.53 -4.41
N GLY A 146 -18.12 -8.43 -5.11
CA GLY A 146 -19.40 -7.75 -5.03
C GLY A 146 -19.56 -6.75 -3.88
N SER A 147 -18.52 -6.57 -3.04
CA SER A 147 -18.51 -5.50 -2.03
C SER A 147 -18.34 -4.12 -2.68
N ARG A 148 -18.77 -3.07 -1.96
CA ARG A 148 -18.56 -1.67 -2.38
C ARG A 148 -17.53 -1.03 -1.47
N LEU A 149 -16.37 -0.69 -2.02
CA LEU A 149 -15.29 -0.03 -1.29
C LEU A 149 -15.41 1.49 -1.43
N ALA A 150 -16.27 2.11 -0.62
CA ALA A 150 -16.58 3.54 -0.69
C ALA A 150 -15.34 4.42 -0.42
N ALA A 151 -14.42 3.97 0.44
CA ALA A 151 -13.20 4.71 0.77
C ALA A 151 -12.26 4.91 -0.43
N PHE A 152 -12.32 4.04 -1.43
CA PHE A 152 -11.48 4.08 -2.62
C PHE A 152 -12.21 4.58 -3.87
N ALA A 153 -13.34 5.25 -3.73
CA ALA A 153 -13.96 5.94 -4.85
C ALA A 153 -13.01 7.05 -5.36
N LEU A 154 -11.95 6.61 -6.06
CA LEU A 154 -10.92 7.44 -6.71
C LEU A 154 -11.52 8.14 -7.95
N ASP A 155 -12.70 8.74 -7.79
CA ASP A 155 -13.20 9.60 -8.85
C ASP A 155 -12.42 10.93 -8.74
N GLY A 156 -11.50 11.16 -9.65
CA GLY A 156 -10.67 12.36 -9.72
C GLY A 156 -11.45 13.68 -9.83
N THR A 157 -12.77 13.65 -9.62
CA THR A 157 -13.66 14.82 -9.67
C THR A 157 -13.71 15.56 -8.34
N ARG A 158 -13.19 15.01 -7.24
CA ARG A 158 -13.35 15.55 -5.88
C ARG A 158 -12.18 16.40 -5.36
N GLY A 159 -11.12 16.60 -6.12
CA GLY A 159 -10.01 17.44 -5.70
C GLY A 159 -10.37 18.92 -5.76
N SER A 160 -10.68 19.56 -4.64
CA SER A 160 -10.51 21.01 -4.56
C SER A 160 -9.00 21.30 -4.53
N SER A 161 -8.51 22.10 -5.47
CA SER A 161 -7.14 22.63 -5.44
C SER A 161 -7.01 23.59 -4.25
N GLY A 162 -6.54 23.09 -3.12
CA GLY A 162 -6.30 23.87 -1.92
C GLY A 162 -5.99 23.00 -0.70
N PRO A 163 -5.34 23.56 0.33
CA PRO A 163 -5.09 22.83 1.57
C PRO A 163 -6.42 22.35 2.17
N PRO A 164 -6.41 21.23 2.91
CA PRO A 164 -7.60 20.70 3.59
C PRO A 164 -8.29 21.78 4.41
N ALA A 165 -9.62 21.82 4.39
CA ALA A 165 -10.41 22.84 5.09
C ALA A 165 -10.20 22.82 6.62
N ASP A 166 -9.71 21.71 7.19
CA ASP A 166 -9.39 21.54 8.61
C ASP A 166 -7.94 21.86 8.97
N GLY A 167 -7.13 22.34 8.02
CA GLY A 167 -5.73 22.72 8.22
C GLY A 167 -4.76 21.56 8.49
N ARG A 168 -5.19 20.31 8.34
CA ARG A 168 -4.31 19.13 8.50
C ARG A 168 -3.40 18.97 7.29
N SER A 169 -2.17 18.54 7.52
CA SER A 169 -1.26 18.17 6.44
C SER A 169 -1.55 16.74 5.93
N LEU A 170 -1.24 16.48 4.66
CA LEU A 170 -1.33 15.10 4.12
C LEU A 170 -0.52 14.11 4.98
N GLN A 171 0.67 14.53 5.45
CA GLN A 171 1.52 13.71 6.32
C GLN A 171 0.79 13.33 7.62
N SER A 172 0.17 14.30 8.30
CA SER A 172 -0.57 14.06 9.55
C SER A 172 -1.73 13.07 9.35
N ASP A 173 -2.42 13.12 8.21
CA ASP A 173 -3.49 12.16 7.89
C ASP A 173 -2.93 10.77 7.55
N VAL A 174 -1.75 10.69 6.90
CA VAL A 174 -1.06 9.42 6.66
C VAL A 174 -0.63 8.80 7.99
N ASP A 175 0.01 9.57 8.88
CA ASP A 175 0.43 9.07 10.20
C ASP A 175 -0.78 8.55 11.00
N ALA A 176 -1.89 9.28 10.98
CA ALA A 176 -3.14 8.84 11.62
C ALA A 176 -3.69 7.54 11.01
N LEU A 177 -3.60 7.37 9.69
CA LEU A 177 -3.98 6.11 9.03
C LEU A 177 -3.09 4.95 9.47
N LEU A 178 -1.77 5.15 9.45
CA LEU A 178 -0.82 4.10 9.82
C LEU A 178 -1.01 3.67 11.28
N MET A 179 -1.27 4.62 12.18
CA MET A 179 -1.60 4.34 13.58
C MET A 179 -2.96 3.63 13.73
N ALA A 180 -3.99 4.02 12.97
CA ALA A 180 -5.28 3.35 13.00
C ALA A 180 -5.18 1.89 12.56
N ILE A 181 -4.39 1.60 11.53
CA ILE A 181 -4.12 0.23 11.08
C ILE A 181 -3.31 -0.53 12.14
N ALA A 182 -2.29 0.08 12.73
CA ALA A 182 -1.45 -0.54 13.76
C ALA A 182 -2.20 -0.96 15.04
N ARG A 183 -3.40 -0.39 15.28
CA ARG A 183 -4.28 -0.76 16.40
C ARG A 183 -5.24 -1.89 16.09
N LEU A 184 -5.31 -2.39 14.84
CA LEU A 184 -6.06 -3.60 14.54
C LEU A 184 -5.39 -4.78 15.26
N ASP A 185 -6.20 -5.69 15.78
CA ASP A 185 -5.76 -6.76 16.67
C ASP A 185 -6.47 -8.11 16.40
N SER A 186 -7.09 -8.26 15.23
CA SER A 186 -7.73 -9.51 14.83
C SER A 186 -6.71 -10.58 14.44
N LEU A 187 -5.53 -10.16 13.96
CA LEU A 187 -4.45 -11.05 13.53
C LEU A 187 -3.47 -11.29 14.67
N ASP A 188 -2.90 -12.48 14.76
CA ASP A 188 -1.83 -12.75 15.73
C ASP A 188 -0.50 -12.07 15.34
N MET A 189 0.29 -11.73 16.34
CA MET A 189 1.52 -10.95 16.16
C MET A 189 2.60 -11.65 15.34
N VAL A 190 2.63 -13.00 15.32
CA VAL A 190 3.59 -13.76 14.52
C VAL A 190 3.24 -13.64 13.05
N THR A 191 1.97 -13.84 12.70
CA THR A 191 1.47 -13.69 11.33
C THR A 191 1.67 -12.27 10.81
N THR A 192 1.37 -11.24 11.63
CA THR A 192 1.62 -9.83 11.30
C THR A 192 3.11 -9.58 11.00
N GLU A 193 4.02 -10.08 11.85
CA GLU A 193 5.46 -9.88 11.67
C GLU A 193 6.02 -10.63 10.45
N VAL A 194 5.53 -11.84 10.18
CA VAL A 194 5.89 -12.61 8.99
C VAL A 194 5.51 -11.86 7.71
N ALA A 195 4.29 -11.32 7.63
CA ALA A 195 3.84 -10.49 6.50
C ALA A 195 4.66 -9.21 6.37
N ARG A 196 4.94 -8.51 7.48
CA ARG A 196 5.76 -7.30 7.53
C ARG A 196 7.17 -7.55 7.00
N LEU A 197 7.84 -8.60 7.47
CA LEU A 197 9.20 -8.95 7.03
C LEU A 197 9.24 -9.34 5.54
N ARG A 198 8.20 -10.04 5.04
CA ARG A 198 8.09 -10.30 3.60
C ARG A 198 8.05 -9.01 2.80
N GLY A 199 7.21 -8.05 3.20
CA GLY A 199 7.15 -6.72 2.58
C GLY A 199 8.48 -5.98 2.65
N ALA A 200 9.16 -6.00 3.81
CA ALA A 200 10.48 -5.39 4.00
C ALA A 200 11.51 -5.92 3.01
N ARG A 201 11.54 -7.24 2.77
CA ARG A 201 12.44 -7.90 1.82
C ARG A 201 12.06 -7.60 0.37
N ARG A 202 10.77 -7.64 0.05
CA ARG A 202 10.28 -7.33 -1.31
C ARG A 202 10.58 -5.89 -1.74
N HIS A 203 10.54 -4.95 -0.81
CA HIS A 203 10.89 -3.54 -1.06
C HIS A 203 12.37 -3.24 -0.85
N ASN A 204 13.16 -4.23 -0.38
CA ASN A 204 14.55 -4.05 0.04
C ASN A 204 14.72 -2.86 1.00
N CYS A 205 13.79 -2.68 1.91
CA CYS A 205 13.81 -1.63 2.93
C CYS A 205 14.82 -2.01 4.03
N ARG A 206 15.93 -1.32 4.12
CA ARG A 206 17.05 -1.64 5.03
C ARG A 206 16.65 -1.51 6.49
N ILE A 207 16.00 -0.42 6.88
CA ILE A 207 15.50 -0.24 8.26
C ILE A 207 14.45 -1.31 8.60
N CYS A 208 13.52 -1.63 7.68
CA CYS A 208 12.47 -2.61 7.98
C CYS A 208 13.04 -4.03 8.13
N GLN A 209 14.09 -4.37 7.40
CA GLN A 209 14.75 -5.67 7.50
C GLN A 209 15.57 -5.82 8.80
N SER A 210 16.06 -4.71 9.35
CA SER A 210 16.88 -4.69 10.58
C SER A 210 16.05 -4.60 11.87
N THR A 211 14.71 -4.58 11.80
CA THR A 211 13.85 -4.45 12.99
C THR A 211 13.04 -5.71 13.26
N ARG A 212 12.71 -5.97 14.56
CA ARG A 212 11.87 -7.09 15.00
C ARG A 212 10.84 -6.62 16.02
N SER A 213 9.63 -7.14 15.89
CA SER A 213 8.54 -6.90 16.84
C SER A 213 8.79 -7.69 18.15
N VAL A 214 8.86 -6.97 19.29
CA VAL A 214 8.93 -7.61 20.61
C VAL A 214 7.74 -8.54 20.83
N LYS A 215 6.53 -8.10 20.48
CA LYS A 215 5.32 -8.91 20.66
C LYS A 215 5.34 -10.21 19.84
N ALA A 216 5.93 -10.17 18.64
CA ALA A 216 6.06 -11.38 17.83
C ALA A 216 7.09 -12.36 18.41
N LEU A 217 8.23 -11.84 18.93
CA LEU A 217 9.23 -12.66 19.60
C LEU A 217 8.68 -13.27 20.90
N ASP A 218 7.96 -12.48 21.70
CA ASP A 218 7.30 -12.97 22.94
C ASP A 218 6.22 -14.04 22.64
N ALA A 219 5.59 -13.96 21.45
CA ALA A 219 4.64 -14.96 20.98
C ALA A 219 5.30 -16.21 20.36
N GLY A 220 6.62 -16.29 20.36
CA GLY A 220 7.40 -17.48 19.96
C GLY A 220 7.96 -17.42 18.54
N ALA A 221 7.90 -16.29 17.85
CA ALA A 221 8.66 -16.12 16.61
C ALA A 221 10.17 -16.02 16.90
N ASP A 222 10.99 -16.47 15.97
CA ASP A 222 12.45 -16.43 16.06
C ASP A 222 13.10 -16.22 14.69
N GLU A 223 14.41 -15.97 14.68
CA GLU A 223 15.17 -15.77 13.43
C GLU A 223 15.15 -17.02 12.55
N ALA A 224 15.10 -18.24 13.14
CA ALA A 224 15.01 -19.48 12.34
C ALA A 224 13.69 -19.58 11.59
N MET A 225 12.60 -19.05 12.13
CA MET A 225 11.32 -18.89 11.42
C MET A 225 11.45 -17.80 10.33
N PHE A 226 12.04 -16.65 10.66
CA PHE A 226 12.15 -15.53 9.73
C PHE A 226 13.05 -15.83 8.54
N ASP A 227 14.09 -16.64 8.71
CA ASP A 227 14.96 -17.09 7.61
C ASP A 227 14.20 -17.89 6.54
N LYS A 228 13.08 -18.52 6.90
CA LYS A 228 12.26 -19.31 5.99
C LYS A 228 11.37 -18.48 5.07
N ILE A 229 11.17 -17.18 5.37
CA ILE A 229 10.25 -16.30 4.63
C ILE A 229 10.62 -16.18 3.14
N ASP A 230 11.90 -16.21 2.77
CA ASP A 230 12.31 -16.06 1.36
C ASP A 230 12.09 -17.32 0.52
N HIS A 231 11.99 -18.49 1.16
CA HIS A 231 11.73 -19.77 0.50
C HIS A 231 10.57 -20.51 1.17
N TYR A 232 9.57 -19.74 1.57
CA TYR A 232 8.45 -20.23 2.37
C TYR A 232 7.73 -21.42 1.74
N GLU A 233 7.61 -21.48 0.42
CA GLU A 233 6.91 -22.58 -0.25
C GLU A 233 7.55 -23.95 0.04
N SER A 234 8.88 -24.02 0.05
CA SER A 234 9.64 -25.25 0.31
C SER A 234 9.98 -25.45 1.79
N SER A 235 9.61 -24.51 2.66
CA SER A 235 9.90 -24.56 4.11
C SER A 235 8.87 -25.40 4.88
N ASP A 236 9.13 -25.60 6.17
CA ASP A 236 8.22 -26.23 7.14
C ASP A 236 7.33 -25.21 7.88
N LEU A 237 7.22 -23.96 7.39
CA LEU A 237 6.25 -23.00 7.91
C LEU A 237 4.82 -23.59 7.82
N VAL A 238 4.00 -23.28 8.83
CA VAL A 238 2.60 -23.68 8.84
C VAL A 238 1.86 -23.07 7.64
N GLU A 239 0.84 -23.78 7.15
CA GLU A 239 0.18 -23.38 5.90
C GLU A 239 -0.46 -21.98 5.97
N SER A 240 -0.98 -21.56 7.13
CA SER A 240 -1.49 -20.19 7.30
C SER A 240 -0.41 -19.11 7.06
N HIS A 241 0.83 -19.33 7.52
CA HIS A 241 1.94 -18.41 7.23
C HIS A 241 2.31 -18.41 5.73
N LYS A 242 2.27 -19.56 5.06
CA LYS A 242 2.51 -19.61 3.60
C LYS A 242 1.42 -18.87 2.84
N VAL A 243 0.17 -19.01 3.24
CA VAL A 243 -0.98 -18.32 2.62
C VAL A 243 -0.87 -16.81 2.79
N VAL A 244 -0.53 -16.30 3.99
CA VAL A 244 -0.33 -14.86 4.17
C VAL A 244 0.86 -14.32 3.38
N LEU A 245 1.92 -15.12 3.21
CA LEU A 245 3.08 -14.73 2.39
C LEU A 245 2.73 -14.69 0.89
N ARG A 246 1.95 -15.65 0.38
CA ARG A 246 1.41 -15.62 -1.00
C ARG A 246 0.54 -14.38 -1.22
N LEU A 247 -0.36 -14.08 -0.29
CA LEU A 247 -1.21 -12.90 -0.36
C LEU A 247 -0.39 -11.61 -0.33
N THR A 248 0.59 -11.50 0.57
CA THR A 248 1.52 -10.37 0.65
C THR A 248 2.28 -10.18 -0.66
N ASP A 249 2.81 -11.26 -1.23
CA ASP A 249 3.49 -11.20 -2.53
C ASP A 249 2.55 -10.73 -3.64
N ALA A 250 1.35 -11.27 -3.72
CA ALA A 250 0.36 -10.87 -4.73
C ALA A 250 -0.01 -9.37 -4.60
N ILE A 251 -0.29 -8.88 -3.39
CA ILE A 251 -0.60 -7.46 -3.17
C ILE A 251 0.57 -6.57 -3.61
N ILE A 252 1.81 -6.93 -3.24
CA ILE A 252 2.99 -6.12 -3.52
C ILE A 252 3.40 -6.17 -5.00
N THR A 253 3.27 -7.32 -5.67
CA THR A 253 3.70 -7.46 -7.07
C THR A 253 2.58 -7.14 -8.05
N GLN A 254 1.51 -7.91 -8.02
CA GLN A 254 0.41 -7.81 -8.97
C GLN A 254 -0.90 -8.28 -8.33
N PRO A 255 -1.69 -7.36 -7.72
CA PRO A 255 -2.96 -7.72 -7.08
C PRO A 255 -3.96 -8.39 -8.04
N ALA A 256 -3.82 -8.17 -9.35
CA ALA A 256 -4.62 -8.87 -10.36
C ALA A 256 -4.41 -10.40 -10.36
N GLU A 257 -3.32 -10.89 -9.74
CA GLU A 257 -3.01 -12.32 -9.60
C GLU A 257 -3.59 -12.97 -8.34
N ILE A 258 -4.32 -12.22 -7.50
CA ILE A 258 -5.16 -12.82 -6.46
C ILE A 258 -6.30 -13.54 -7.17
N ASP A 259 -6.08 -14.81 -7.49
CA ASP A 259 -7.03 -15.66 -8.18
C ASP A 259 -8.03 -16.33 -7.21
N PRO A 260 -9.13 -16.93 -7.69
CA PRO A 260 -10.07 -17.62 -6.82
C PRO A 260 -9.45 -18.70 -5.92
N PRO A 261 -8.50 -19.54 -6.38
CA PRO A 261 -7.82 -20.51 -5.52
C PRO A 261 -7.06 -19.86 -4.35
N LEU A 262 -6.37 -18.74 -4.54
CA LEU A 262 -5.70 -18.02 -3.46
C LEU A 262 -6.71 -17.39 -2.51
N ALA A 263 -7.77 -16.76 -3.03
CA ALA A 263 -8.83 -16.18 -2.21
C ALA A 263 -9.51 -17.25 -1.32
N GLU A 264 -9.80 -18.43 -1.88
CA GLU A 264 -10.34 -19.57 -1.11
C GLU A 264 -9.38 -20.05 -0.01
N GLN A 265 -8.08 -20.12 -0.29
CA GLN A 265 -7.07 -20.46 0.73
C GLN A 265 -7.03 -19.41 1.83
N VAL A 266 -7.06 -18.12 1.49
CA VAL A 266 -7.09 -17.02 2.46
C VAL A 266 -8.30 -17.16 3.38
N HIS A 267 -9.52 -17.31 2.84
CA HIS A 267 -10.73 -17.45 3.65
C HIS A 267 -10.83 -18.76 4.42
N ARG A 268 -10.06 -19.79 4.05
CA ARG A 268 -9.97 -21.05 4.82
C ARG A 268 -9.15 -20.88 6.09
N HIS A 269 -8.15 -20.01 6.08
CA HIS A 269 -7.22 -19.83 7.19
C HIS A 269 -7.51 -18.58 8.03
N PHE A 270 -8.19 -17.58 7.47
CA PHE A 270 -8.41 -16.28 8.10
C PHE A 270 -9.88 -15.87 8.08
N THR A 271 -10.35 -15.28 9.17
CA THR A 271 -11.67 -14.66 9.25
C THR A 271 -11.72 -13.39 8.38
N PRO A 272 -12.90 -12.90 8.01
CA PRO A 272 -13.01 -11.66 7.22
C PRO A 272 -12.30 -10.45 7.85
N SER A 273 -12.34 -10.30 9.19
CA SER A 273 -11.62 -9.23 9.88
C SER A 273 -10.11 -9.37 9.76
N GLN A 274 -9.58 -10.59 9.91
CA GLN A 274 -8.16 -10.88 9.71
C GLN A 274 -7.71 -10.62 8.27
N VAL A 275 -8.55 -10.96 7.28
CA VAL A 275 -8.26 -10.70 5.86
C VAL A 275 -8.12 -9.20 5.60
N VAL A 276 -9.05 -8.39 6.12
CA VAL A 276 -8.96 -6.92 5.99
C VAL A 276 -7.70 -6.39 6.68
N GLU A 277 -7.39 -6.89 7.87
CA GLU A 277 -6.19 -6.48 8.62
C GLU A 277 -4.91 -6.84 7.85
N ILE A 278 -4.79 -8.05 7.27
CA ILE A 278 -3.64 -8.43 6.44
C ILE A 278 -3.44 -7.44 5.28
N VAL A 279 -4.52 -7.12 4.55
CA VAL A 279 -4.45 -6.20 3.41
C VAL A 279 -4.00 -4.80 3.85
N LEU A 280 -4.54 -4.30 4.96
CA LEU A 280 -4.18 -3.01 5.52
C LEU A 280 -2.76 -3.00 6.10
N ASP A 281 -2.31 -4.08 6.73
CA ASP A 281 -0.92 -4.20 7.22
C ASP A 281 0.09 -4.19 6.08
N VAL A 282 -0.19 -4.83 4.96
CA VAL A 282 0.65 -4.73 3.76
C VAL A 282 0.73 -3.28 3.29
N MET A 283 -0.41 -2.55 3.26
CA MET A 283 -0.44 -1.13 2.93
C MET A 283 0.40 -0.32 3.91
N ARG A 284 0.15 -0.46 5.23
CA ARG A 284 0.86 0.25 6.29
C ARG A 284 2.37 0.06 6.21
N ASN A 285 2.82 -1.19 6.14
CA ASN A 285 4.24 -1.52 6.12
C ASN A 285 4.93 -1.04 4.83
N SER A 286 4.19 -0.93 3.73
CA SER A 286 4.69 -0.42 2.46
C SER A 286 4.84 1.11 2.41
N ALA A 287 4.39 1.85 3.44
CA ALA A 287 4.66 3.29 3.54
C ALA A 287 6.16 3.59 3.54
N GLN A 288 6.99 2.66 4.01
CA GLN A 288 8.45 2.78 3.96
C GLN A 288 9.04 2.79 2.55
N LYS A 289 8.27 2.45 1.50
CA LYS A 289 8.68 2.69 0.10
C LYS A 289 9.07 4.16 -0.13
N VAL A 290 8.44 5.09 0.57
CA VAL A 290 8.79 6.52 0.50
C VAL A 290 10.25 6.74 0.93
N ALA A 291 10.66 6.17 2.06
CA ALA A 291 12.03 6.27 2.56
C ALA A 291 13.03 5.56 1.63
N VAL A 292 12.68 4.37 1.12
CA VAL A 292 13.51 3.63 0.14
C VAL A 292 13.69 4.43 -1.14
N ALA A 293 12.60 4.96 -1.72
CA ALA A 293 12.65 5.75 -2.95
C ALA A 293 13.51 7.02 -2.81
N LEU A 294 13.51 7.63 -1.63
CA LEU A 294 14.30 8.82 -1.30
C LEU A 294 15.71 8.49 -0.81
N ALA A 295 16.05 7.20 -0.65
CA ALA A 295 17.34 6.70 -0.14
C ALA A 295 17.64 7.23 1.28
N VAL A 296 16.65 7.23 2.17
CA VAL A 296 16.73 7.63 3.58
C VAL A 296 16.29 6.52 4.54
N ASP A 297 16.36 5.28 4.10
CA ASP A 297 15.97 4.07 4.83
C ASP A 297 17.12 3.37 5.56
N ASP A 298 18.16 4.12 5.97
CA ASP A 298 19.31 3.56 6.68
C ASP A 298 18.89 2.92 8.01
N PRO A 299 19.42 1.73 8.34
CA PRO A 299 19.19 1.11 9.65
C PRO A 299 19.69 2.00 10.80
N HIS A 300 19.01 1.96 11.93
CA HIS A 300 19.49 2.66 13.14
C HIS A 300 20.66 1.92 13.80
N VAL A 301 20.81 0.62 13.54
CA VAL A 301 21.88 -0.22 14.08
C VAL A 301 22.90 -0.57 13.02
N THR A 302 24.18 -0.69 13.39
CA THR A 302 25.27 -1.03 12.47
C THR A 302 25.45 -2.54 12.27
N SER A 303 24.86 -3.35 13.17
CA SER A 303 24.87 -4.81 13.13
C SER A 303 23.76 -5.37 14.02
N GLY A 304 23.32 -6.59 13.74
CA GLY A 304 22.22 -7.24 14.45
C GLY A 304 20.85 -6.67 14.08
N VAL A 305 19.91 -6.76 15.01
CA VAL A 305 18.54 -6.28 14.83
C VAL A 305 18.18 -5.29 15.95
N GLU A 306 17.30 -4.35 15.63
CA GLU A 306 16.70 -3.43 16.57
C GLU A 306 15.31 -3.90 16.95
N LEU A 307 14.98 -3.88 18.23
CA LEU A 307 13.65 -4.23 18.70
C LEU A 307 12.72 -3.03 18.60
N TYR A 308 11.46 -3.28 18.24
CA TYR A 308 10.42 -2.27 18.30
C TYR A 308 9.17 -2.80 18.98
N ALA A 309 8.42 -1.87 19.58
CA ALA A 309 7.08 -2.09 20.08
C ALA A 309 6.11 -1.09 19.43
N LEU A 310 4.83 -1.44 19.43
CA LEU A 310 3.76 -0.47 19.13
C LEU A 310 3.19 0.05 20.44
N THR A 311 3.08 1.38 20.56
CA THR A 311 2.40 2.03 21.68
C THR A 311 0.88 1.75 21.62
N ALA A 312 0.15 2.10 22.67
CA ALA A 312 -1.31 1.99 22.68
C ALA A 312 -1.98 2.82 21.56
N ASP A 313 -1.36 3.90 21.15
CA ASP A 313 -1.85 4.76 20.06
C ASP A 313 -1.47 4.24 18.67
N GLY A 314 -0.65 3.17 18.59
CA GLY A 314 -0.21 2.56 17.32
C GLY A 314 1.07 3.17 16.76
N ASP A 315 1.74 4.04 17.51
CA ASP A 315 3.04 4.58 17.12
C ASP A 315 4.18 3.57 17.35
N VAL A 316 5.29 3.74 16.63
CA VAL A 316 6.45 2.84 16.72
C VAL A 316 7.44 3.38 17.74
N GLU A 317 7.76 2.57 18.75
CA GLU A 317 8.82 2.82 19.71
C GLU A 317 9.99 1.87 19.48
N TYR A 318 11.19 2.41 19.23
CA TYR A 318 12.41 1.64 19.08
C TYR A 318 13.09 1.44 20.45
N LEU A 319 13.41 0.19 20.78
CA LEU A 319 13.87 -0.21 22.12
C LEU A 319 15.39 -0.50 22.16
N GLY A 320 16.10 -0.20 21.07
CA GLY A 320 17.55 -0.42 20.93
C GLY A 320 17.91 -1.76 20.29
N GLY A 321 19.21 -1.91 19.96
CA GLY A 321 19.74 -3.09 19.25
C GLY A 321 20.07 -4.26 20.18
N GLN A 322 19.97 -5.47 19.63
CA GLN A 322 20.51 -6.72 20.19
C GLN A 322 21.69 -7.23 19.36
#